data_3963def1049e04edd568adb996130762
#
_entry.id   3963def1049e04edd568adb996130762
#
_cell.length_a   1.000
_cell.length_b   1.000
_cell.length_c   1.000
_cell.angle_alpha   90.00
_cell.angle_beta   90.00
_cell.angle_gamma   90.00
#
_symmetry.space_group_name_H-M   'P 1'
#
loop_
_entity.id
_entity.type
_entity.pdbx_description
1 polymer ?
#
loop_
_entity_poly.entity_id
_entity_poly.type
_entity_poly.pdbx_seq_one_letter_code
_entity_poly.pdbx_strand_id
1 'polypeptide(L)'
;MRKVMRRPILTALTAMLVTLAPAAWAQQALPPGPGPVRIVLNSPPGSAADAVARVLAEPLAEILGQTVVVENVPGGGGMIGAGRVVQSRKDGTTILSTVSGALIGPMLDRSLAYEIGRDLTPVSQITAAMAVFVVRPSVEANTLQDFVARAKEKREPLYFGNYGYGSSSHLQGMLLAKQTGLEAEPVPFNGTSQLISEMLGGRLCCAFIDAGSAREFIRSGQLRPLGVTGPRRAPYLPEVPTLTELGIPSFDPQIWQGMFLPAGTPPAIVDAVGRALAEATRRPAPSRFIREIGYEPVGSSPEEFAAMIAHDAPIWRRIIEETGVRIK
;
A
#
# COMPACT_ATOMS: atom_id res chain seq x y z
N MET A 1 7.16 94.64 46.37
CA MET A 1 6.23 93.50 46.46
C MET A 1 6.24 92.81 45.12
N ARG A 2 6.96 91.65 44.96
CA ARG A 2 7.12 90.91 43.74
C ARG A 2 6.17 89.68 43.74
N LYS A 3 5.22 89.64 42.79
CA LYS A 3 4.37 88.48 42.57
C LYS A 3 5.19 87.44 41.80
N VAL A 4 5.38 86.24 42.37
CA VAL A 4 5.95 85.06 41.76
C VAL A 4 4.80 84.32 41.07
N MET A 5 4.89 84.23 39.75
CA MET A 5 3.95 83.45 38.92
C MET A 5 4.47 82.05 38.82
N ARG A 6 3.72 81.07 39.41
CA ARG A 6 3.99 79.64 39.27
C ARG A 6 3.39 79.12 37.94
N ARG A 7 4.21 78.62 37.01
CA ARG A 7 3.80 77.89 35.83
C ARG A 7 3.55 76.42 36.19
N PRO A 8 2.45 75.77 35.77
CA PRO A 8 2.26 74.33 35.88
C PRO A 8 3.01 73.65 34.72
N ILE A 9 3.84 72.64 35.06
CA ILE A 9 4.51 71.77 34.12
C ILE A 9 3.47 70.71 33.74
N LEU A 10 3.05 70.72 32.49
CA LEU A 10 2.15 69.71 31.91
C LEU A 10 3.01 68.52 31.45
N THR A 11 3.04 67.43 32.24
CA THR A 11 3.71 66.19 31.87
C THR A 11 2.81 65.40 30.91
N ALA A 12 3.17 65.42 29.63
CA ALA A 12 2.52 64.60 28.62
C ALA A 12 3.04 63.14 28.75
N LEU A 13 2.18 62.26 29.28
CA LEU A 13 2.43 60.82 29.32
C LEU A 13 1.99 60.22 27.97
N THR A 14 2.96 60.06 27.09
CA THR A 14 2.73 59.34 25.79
C THR A 14 2.64 57.85 26.07
N ALA A 15 1.42 57.31 26.17
CA ALA A 15 1.21 55.89 26.23
C ALA A 15 1.49 55.23 24.88
N MET A 16 2.62 54.55 24.77
CA MET A 16 3.03 53.76 23.63
C MET A 16 2.28 52.42 23.67
N LEU A 17 1.12 52.33 23.00
CA LEU A 17 0.41 51.07 22.78
C LEU A 17 1.29 50.20 21.87
N VAL A 18 2.03 49.24 22.45
CA VAL A 18 2.63 48.15 21.74
C VAL A 18 1.49 47.16 21.43
N THR A 19 0.98 47.23 20.21
CA THR A 19 0.07 46.22 19.67
C THR A 19 0.89 44.92 19.48
N LEU A 20 0.78 44.00 20.45
CA LEU A 20 1.17 42.60 20.25
C LEU A 20 0.23 42.00 19.20
N ALA A 21 0.62 42.10 17.92
CA ALA A 21 0.04 41.25 16.91
C ALA A 21 0.33 39.79 17.31
N PRO A 22 -0.68 38.90 17.41
CA PRO A 22 -0.39 37.49 17.58
C PRO A 22 0.42 37.10 16.33
N ALA A 23 1.69 36.74 16.52
CA ALA A 23 2.46 36.05 15.51
C ALA A 23 1.68 34.75 15.24
N ALA A 24 0.80 34.80 14.24
CA ALA A 24 0.31 33.58 13.60
C ALA A 24 1.56 32.86 13.11
N TRP A 25 1.98 31.88 13.86
CA TRP A 25 2.96 30.92 13.42
C TRP A 25 2.27 30.19 12.25
N ALA A 26 2.36 30.77 11.07
CA ALA A 26 2.18 30.01 9.85
C ALA A 26 3.19 28.86 9.99
N GLN A 27 2.68 27.68 10.32
CA GLN A 27 3.43 26.44 10.20
C GLN A 27 3.82 26.39 8.71
N GLN A 28 4.98 26.95 8.41
CA GLN A 28 5.59 26.76 7.11
C GLN A 28 5.79 25.24 6.99
N ALA A 29 4.89 24.60 6.26
CA ALA A 29 5.12 23.23 5.83
C ALA A 29 6.53 23.23 5.22
N LEU A 30 7.43 22.47 5.82
CA LEU A 30 8.76 22.30 5.26
C LEU A 30 8.58 21.69 3.88
N PRO A 31 8.87 22.41 2.80
CA PRO A 31 8.81 21.79 1.49
C PRO A 31 9.89 20.70 1.43
N PRO A 32 9.70 19.64 0.64
CA PRO A 32 10.81 18.80 0.21
C PRO A 32 11.95 19.68 -0.32
N GLY A 33 13.19 19.19 -0.30
CA GLY A 33 14.35 19.92 -0.79
C GLY A 33 14.18 20.51 -2.21
N PRO A 34 15.10 21.34 -2.70
CA PRO A 34 14.94 22.04 -3.97
C PRO A 34 14.90 21.05 -5.16
N GLY A 35 13.99 21.31 -6.10
CA GLY A 35 13.83 20.55 -7.34
C GLY A 35 12.51 19.76 -7.41
N PRO A 36 12.32 18.99 -8.48
CA PRO A 36 11.12 18.19 -8.62
C PRO A 36 11.10 17.04 -7.61
N VAL A 37 9.92 16.75 -7.07
CA VAL A 37 9.68 15.55 -6.29
C VAL A 37 9.53 14.36 -7.26
N ARG A 38 10.27 13.28 -7.01
CA ARG A 38 10.27 12.07 -7.83
C ARG A 38 9.59 10.94 -7.08
N ILE A 39 8.50 10.42 -7.63
CA ILE A 39 7.90 9.16 -7.17
C ILE A 39 8.53 8.04 -8.00
N VAL A 40 9.44 7.29 -7.38
CA VAL A 40 10.09 6.13 -7.99
C VAL A 40 9.23 4.90 -7.73
N LEU A 41 8.70 4.28 -8.79
CA LEU A 41 7.98 3.02 -8.71
C LEU A 41 8.90 1.86 -9.07
N ASN A 42 8.94 0.86 -8.22
CA ASN A 42 9.64 -0.40 -8.49
C ASN A 42 8.80 -1.42 -9.28
N SER A 43 7.74 -0.97 -9.92
CA SER A 43 6.83 -1.76 -10.77
C SER A 43 6.80 -1.22 -12.21
N PRO A 44 6.40 -2.07 -13.19
CA PRO A 44 6.36 -1.66 -14.59
C PRO A 44 5.28 -0.60 -14.85
N PRO A 45 5.44 0.20 -15.92
CA PRO A 45 4.39 1.10 -16.40
C PRO A 45 3.10 0.34 -16.70
N GLY A 46 1.95 0.99 -16.48
CA GLY A 46 0.62 0.41 -16.71
C GLY A 46 0.14 -0.56 -15.61
N SER A 47 0.90 -0.77 -14.56
CA SER A 47 0.42 -1.49 -13.36
C SER A 47 -0.58 -0.64 -12.57
N ALA A 48 -1.41 -1.27 -11.72
CA ALA A 48 -2.31 -0.54 -10.82
C ALA A 48 -1.56 0.45 -9.93
N ALA A 49 -0.37 0.07 -9.45
CA ALA A 49 0.48 0.95 -8.65
C ALA A 49 0.97 2.18 -9.44
N ASP A 50 1.29 2.02 -10.73
CA ASP A 50 1.65 3.12 -11.63
C ASP A 50 0.47 4.08 -11.84
N ALA A 51 -0.71 3.55 -12.11
CA ALA A 51 -1.92 4.34 -12.29
C ALA A 51 -2.27 5.15 -11.03
N VAL A 52 -2.16 4.55 -9.84
CA VAL A 52 -2.37 5.24 -8.55
C VAL A 52 -1.33 6.34 -8.33
N ALA A 53 -0.05 6.08 -8.59
CA ALA A 53 0.98 7.11 -8.42
C ALA A 53 0.76 8.31 -9.37
N ARG A 54 0.32 8.05 -10.61
CA ARG A 54 0.05 9.12 -11.60
C ARG A 54 -1.16 9.96 -11.26
N VAL A 55 -2.23 9.35 -10.75
CA VAL A 55 -3.42 10.13 -10.34
C VAL A 55 -3.15 10.99 -9.10
N LEU A 56 -2.14 10.64 -8.30
CA LEU A 56 -1.71 11.44 -7.15
C LEU A 56 -0.73 12.56 -7.53
N ALA A 57 -0.04 12.48 -8.67
CA ALA A 57 1.07 13.38 -9.00
C ALA A 57 0.64 14.85 -9.09
N GLU A 58 -0.47 15.15 -9.77
CA GLU A 58 -0.97 16.52 -9.90
C GLU A 58 -1.46 17.09 -8.56
N PRO A 59 -2.38 16.43 -7.81
CA PRO A 59 -2.76 16.89 -6.49
C PRO A 59 -1.60 17.09 -5.52
N LEU A 60 -0.61 16.20 -5.57
CA LEU A 60 0.58 16.30 -4.72
C LEU A 60 1.46 17.49 -5.12
N ALA A 61 1.60 17.75 -6.44
CA ALA A 61 2.33 18.92 -6.95
C ALA A 61 1.70 20.25 -6.50
N GLU A 62 0.38 20.35 -6.53
CA GLU A 62 -0.35 21.52 -6.03
C GLU A 62 -0.14 21.74 -4.52
N ILE A 63 -0.24 20.65 -3.71
CA ILE A 63 -0.09 20.74 -2.26
C ILE A 63 1.35 21.12 -1.87
N LEU A 64 2.35 20.53 -2.55
CA LEU A 64 3.76 20.80 -2.26
C LEU A 64 4.29 22.09 -2.89
N GLY A 65 3.58 22.67 -3.88
CA GLY A 65 4.08 23.79 -4.67
C GLY A 65 5.29 23.43 -5.53
N GLN A 66 5.46 22.16 -5.90
CA GLN A 66 6.61 21.64 -6.63
C GLN A 66 6.16 20.65 -7.72
N THR A 67 6.91 20.57 -8.82
CA THR A 67 6.67 19.56 -9.84
C THR A 67 6.84 18.15 -9.27
N VAL A 68 5.88 17.27 -9.53
CA VAL A 68 5.95 15.85 -9.17
C VAL A 68 6.09 15.00 -10.44
N VAL A 69 7.11 14.15 -10.48
CA VAL A 69 7.41 13.27 -11.61
C VAL A 69 7.33 11.82 -11.18
N VAL A 70 6.66 10.99 -11.96
CA VAL A 70 6.55 9.54 -11.74
C VAL A 70 7.54 8.82 -12.63
N GLU A 71 8.46 8.05 -12.04
CA GLU A 71 9.51 7.29 -12.72
C GLU A 71 9.34 5.79 -12.43
N ASN A 72 9.17 4.96 -13.46
CA ASN A 72 9.15 3.52 -13.30
C ASN A 72 10.58 2.96 -13.39
N VAL A 73 11.02 2.27 -12.35
CA VAL A 73 12.34 1.63 -12.25
C VAL A 73 12.15 0.17 -11.82
N PRO A 74 11.59 -0.67 -12.70
CA PRO A 74 11.37 -2.08 -12.41
C PRO A 74 12.69 -2.87 -12.46
N GLY A 75 12.64 -4.14 -12.02
CA GLY A 75 13.75 -5.09 -12.13
C GLY A 75 14.23 -5.62 -10.79
N GLY A 76 14.80 -6.83 -10.80
CA GLY A 76 15.29 -7.50 -9.60
C GLY A 76 14.23 -7.69 -8.52
N GLY A 77 12.98 -8.05 -8.87
CA GLY A 77 11.89 -8.12 -7.87
C GLY A 77 11.54 -6.78 -7.21
N GLY A 78 11.84 -5.65 -7.87
CA GLY A 78 11.64 -4.30 -7.32
C GLY A 78 12.87 -3.70 -6.64
N MET A 79 13.98 -4.46 -6.59
CA MET A 79 15.21 -4.09 -5.87
C MET A 79 15.92 -2.87 -6.47
N ILE A 80 15.90 -2.73 -7.82
CA ILE A 80 16.64 -1.65 -8.47
C ILE A 80 16.02 -0.30 -8.10
N GLY A 81 14.70 -0.18 -8.18
CA GLY A 81 13.98 1.04 -7.81
C GLY A 81 14.12 1.37 -6.32
N ALA A 82 13.96 0.38 -5.44
CA ALA A 82 14.10 0.56 -4.00
C ALA A 82 15.54 0.98 -3.62
N GLY A 83 16.56 0.30 -4.16
CA GLY A 83 17.97 0.63 -3.93
C GLY A 83 18.32 2.04 -4.37
N ARG A 84 17.75 2.53 -5.48
CA ARG A 84 17.92 3.92 -5.93
C ARG A 84 17.38 4.92 -4.90
N VAL A 85 16.23 4.63 -4.28
CA VAL A 85 15.65 5.51 -3.26
C VAL A 85 16.46 5.45 -1.96
N VAL A 86 16.87 4.26 -1.51
CA VAL A 86 17.71 4.10 -0.31
C VAL A 86 18.98 4.96 -0.38
N GLN A 87 19.57 5.09 -1.57
CA GLN A 87 20.80 5.88 -1.80
C GLN A 87 20.52 7.34 -2.14
N SER A 88 19.28 7.78 -2.20
CA SER A 88 18.92 9.16 -2.55
C SER A 88 19.13 10.12 -1.38
N ARG A 89 19.03 11.44 -1.66
CA ARG A 89 19.09 12.47 -0.64
C ARG A 89 17.92 12.32 0.34
N LYS A 90 18.20 12.63 1.62
CA LYS A 90 17.23 12.53 2.73
C LYS A 90 16.48 13.86 2.92
N ASP A 91 16.05 14.45 1.81
CA ASP A 91 15.43 15.78 1.75
C ASP A 91 13.97 15.78 1.30
N GLY A 92 13.36 14.58 1.19
CA GLY A 92 11.97 14.40 0.79
C GLY A 92 11.69 14.49 -0.71
N THR A 93 12.72 14.76 -1.55
CA THR A 93 12.53 14.91 -3.01
C THR A 93 12.45 13.58 -3.76
N THR A 94 12.81 12.46 -3.13
CA THR A 94 12.73 11.13 -3.77
C THR A 94 11.94 10.18 -2.90
N ILE A 95 10.78 9.77 -3.39
CA ILE A 95 9.80 8.92 -2.69
C ILE A 95 9.75 7.58 -3.41
N LEU A 96 9.89 6.46 -2.69
CA LEU A 96 9.59 5.13 -3.23
C LEU A 96 8.09 4.88 -3.15
N SER A 97 7.49 4.48 -4.25
CA SER A 97 6.17 3.88 -4.27
C SER A 97 6.31 2.38 -4.51
N THR A 98 5.83 1.57 -3.57
CA THR A 98 5.91 0.12 -3.66
C THR A 98 4.68 -0.56 -3.06
N VAL A 99 4.59 -1.87 -3.25
CA VAL A 99 3.46 -2.70 -2.79
C VAL A 99 3.90 -3.69 -1.70
N SER A 100 2.96 -4.37 -1.07
CA SER A 100 3.18 -5.31 0.04
C SER A 100 4.27 -6.37 -0.20
N GLY A 101 4.54 -6.73 -1.45
CA GLY A 101 5.66 -7.60 -1.81
C GLY A 101 7.03 -7.08 -1.39
N ALA A 102 7.20 -5.77 -1.24
CA ALA A 102 8.45 -5.17 -0.75
C ALA A 102 8.74 -5.47 0.74
N LEU A 103 7.71 -5.79 1.52
CA LEU A 103 7.85 -6.27 2.89
C LEU A 103 8.22 -7.77 2.93
N ILE A 104 7.66 -8.55 2.02
CA ILE A 104 7.81 -10.00 1.96
C ILE A 104 9.17 -10.41 1.36
N GLY A 105 9.58 -9.75 0.29
CA GLY A 105 10.80 -10.08 -0.48
C GLY A 105 12.04 -10.26 0.40
N PRO A 106 12.43 -9.28 1.24
CA PRO A 106 13.58 -9.41 2.13
C PRO A 106 13.48 -10.52 3.19
N MET A 107 12.28 -10.99 3.51
CA MET A 107 12.08 -12.13 4.41
C MET A 107 12.39 -13.45 3.73
N LEU A 108 12.19 -13.54 2.42
CA LEU A 108 12.44 -14.74 1.60
C LEU A 108 13.87 -14.80 1.08
N ASP A 109 14.44 -13.66 0.75
CA ASP A 109 15.80 -13.54 0.22
C ASP A 109 16.58 -12.46 0.97
N ARG A 110 17.49 -12.89 1.85
CA ARG A 110 18.33 -11.99 2.65
C ARG A 110 19.44 -11.30 1.84
N SER A 111 19.69 -11.71 0.60
CA SER A 111 20.62 -11.01 -0.29
C SER A 111 20.06 -9.70 -0.82
N LEU A 112 18.77 -9.47 -0.64
CA LEU A 112 18.10 -8.23 -1.03
C LEU A 112 18.65 -7.03 -0.25
N ALA A 113 19.03 -5.99 -1.00
CA ALA A 113 19.84 -4.88 -0.52
C ALA A 113 19.12 -3.89 0.42
N TYR A 114 17.83 -4.07 0.72
CA TYR A 114 17.09 -3.17 1.61
C TYR A 114 16.10 -3.91 2.51
N GLU A 115 15.73 -3.27 3.62
CA GLU A 115 14.68 -3.70 4.53
C GLU A 115 13.84 -2.49 4.96
N ILE A 116 12.51 -2.64 4.89
CA ILE A 116 11.58 -1.62 5.38
C ILE A 116 11.77 -1.46 6.88
N GLY A 117 11.83 -0.22 7.36
CA GLY A 117 12.10 0.13 8.75
C GLY A 117 13.59 0.32 9.06
N ARG A 118 14.50 -0.36 8.37
CA ARG A 118 15.96 -0.13 8.50
C ARG A 118 16.46 0.87 7.47
N ASP A 119 16.14 0.69 6.19
CA ASP A 119 16.68 1.47 5.07
C ASP A 119 15.63 2.40 4.45
N LEU A 120 14.36 2.14 4.69
CA LEU A 120 13.21 2.88 4.20
C LEU A 120 12.28 3.24 5.36
N THR A 121 11.95 4.53 5.47
CA THR A 121 11.00 5.06 6.46
C THR A 121 9.61 5.06 5.86
N PRO A 122 8.60 4.38 6.46
CA PRO A 122 7.22 4.47 6.04
C PRO A 122 6.69 5.91 6.14
N VAL A 123 5.96 6.37 5.11
CA VAL A 123 5.42 7.74 5.06
C VAL A 123 3.91 7.73 4.98
N SER A 124 3.32 6.95 4.07
CA SER A 124 1.88 6.83 3.99
C SER A 124 1.48 5.54 3.27
N GLN A 125 0.53 4.82 3.82
CA GLN A 125 -0.24 3.82 3.10
C GLN A 125 -1.23 4.56 2.21
N ILE A 126 -1.10 4.40 0.91
CA ILE A 126 -1.95 5.08 -0.08
C ILE A 126 -3.23 4.30 -0.32
N THR A 127 -3.10 2.99 -0.54
CA THR A 127 -4.23 2.12 -0.82
C THR A 127 -4.20 0.86 0.04
N ALA A 128 -5.38 0.28 0.25
CA ALA A 128 -5.54 -1.06 0.76
C ALA A 128 -6.44 -1.87 -0.18
N ALA A 129 -6.18 -3.16 -0.29
CA ALA A 129 -7.04 -4.09 -1.01
C ALA A 129 -7.06 -5.45 -0.30
N MET A 130 -8.16 -6.15 -0.47
CA MET A 130 -8.28 -7.54 -0.06
C MET A 130 -8.01 -8.44 -1.25
N ALA A 131 -7.44 -9.61 -1.02
CA ALA A 131 -7.44 -10.66 -2.04
C ALA A 131 -8.71 -11.49 -1.91
N VAL A 132 -9.20 -11.99 -3.03
CA VAL A 132 -10.29 -12.95 -3.09
C VAL A 132 -9.75 -14.26 -3.66
N PHE A 133 -10.05 -15.37 -2.99
CA PHE A 133 -9.83 -16.69 -3.56
C PHE A 133 -10.97 -16.99 -4.53
N VAL A 134 -10.64 -17.10 -5.80
CA VAL A 134 -11.59 -17.33 -6.87
C VAL A 134 -11.32 -18.65 -7.57
N VAL A 135 -12.40 -19.25 -8.07
CA VAL A 135 -12.36 -20.41 -8.96
C VAL A 135 -13.10 -20.09 -10.26
N ARG A 136 -12.75 -20.79 -11.34
CA ARG A 136 -13.55 -20.71 -12.58
C ARG A 136 -14.87 -21.49 -12.41
N PRO A 137 -15.95 -21.11 -13.10
CA PRO A 137 -17.29 -21.74 -12.92
C PRO A 137 -17.33 -23.24 -13.18
N SER A 138 -16.45 -23.76 -14.06
CA SER A 138 -16.34 -25.19 -14.36
C SER A 138 -15.75 -26.03 -13.21
N VAL A 139 -15.22 -25.36 -12.16
CA VAL A 139 -14.99 -26.00 -10.88
C VAL A 139 -16.32 -26.06 -10.15
N GLU A 140 -16.90 -27.23 -10.08
CA GLU A 140 -18.25 -27.47 -9.49
C GLU A 140 -18.22 -27.34 -7.96
N ALA A 141 -17.67 -26.24 -7.42
CA ALA A 141 -17.62 -25.94 -6.00
C ALA A 141 -18.28 -24.59 -5.73
N ASN A 142 -19.21 -24.55 -4.77
CA ASN A 142 -19.91 -23.33 -4.39
C ASN A 142 -19.39 -22.73 -3.06
N THR A 143 -18.66 -23.51 -2.29
CA THR A 143 -18.03 -23.11 -1.04
C THR A 143 -16.56 -23.51 -1.02
N LEU A 144 -15.79 -22.91 -0.14
CA LEU A 144 -14.39 -23.29 0.04
C LEU A 144 -14.24 -24.73 0.53
N GLN A 145 -15.13 -25.16 1.42
CA GLN A 145 -15.15 -26.54 1.94
C GLN A 145 -15.42 -27.56 0.84
N ASP A 146 -16.39 -27.26 -0.03
CA ASP A 146 -16.72 -28.09 -1.19
C ASP A 146 -15.56 -28.16 -2.19
N PHE A 147 -14.88 -27.00 -2.43
CA PHE A 147 -13.67 -26.95 -3.26
C PHE A 147 -12.56 -27.85 -2.70
N VAL A 148 -12.28 -27.73 -1.41
CA VAL A 148 -11.25 -28.53 -0.73
C VAL A 148 -11.55 -30.01 -0.78
N ALA A 149 -12.81 -30.40 -0.53
CA ALA A 149 -13.23 -31.82 -0.59
C ALA A 149 -12.99 -32.41 -1.99
N ARG A 150 -13.45 -31.71 -3.03
CA ARG A 150 -13.27 -32.14 -4.44
C ARG A 150 -11.82 -32.16 -4.89
N ALA A 151 -10.99 -31.19 -4.43
CA ALA A 151 -9.58 -31.19 -4.74
C ALA A 151 -8.86 -32.41 -4.15
N LYS A 152 -9.22 -32.82 -2.92
CA LYS A 152 -8.68 -34.04 -2.27
C LYS A 152 -9.08 -35.33 -3.00
N GLU A 153 -10.30 -35.40 -3.54
CA GLU A 153 -10.77 -36.57 -4.29
C GLU A 153 -9.98 -36.81 -5.57
N LYS A 154 -9.52 -35.75 -6.24
CA LYS A 154 -8.76 -35.84 -7.51
C LYS A 154 -7.37 -36.41 -7.36
N ARG A 155 -6.77 -36.35 -6.17
CA ARG A 155 -5.38 -36.83 -5.88
C ARG A 155 -4.32 -36.24 -6.81
N GLU A 156 -4.56 -35.08 -7.37
CA GLU A 156 -3.65 -34.33 -8.23
C GLU A 156 -3.25 -33.02 -7.54
N PRO A 157 -2.04 -32.52 -7.74
CA PRO A 157 -1.64 -31.23 -7.23
C PRO A 157 -2.57 -30.11 -7.72
N LEU A 158 -2.90 -29.19 -6.82
CA LEU A 158 -3.70 -28.01 -7.15
C LEU A 158 -2.82 -26.95 -7.80
N TYR A 159 -2.93 -26.77 -9.09
CA TYR A 159 -2.27 -25.68 -9.80
C TYR A 159 -3.01 -24.37 -9.58
N PHE A 160 -2.39 -23.44 -8.85
CA PHE A 160 -2.98 -22.14 -8.57
C PHE A 160 -2.14 -20.99 -9.13
N GLY A 161 -2.83 -19.97 -9.67
CA GLY A 161 -2.20 -18.78 -10.22
C GLY A 161 -1.76 -17.79 -9.15
N ASN A 162 -0.61 -17.13 -9.37
CA ASN A 162 -0.08 -16.10 -8.48
C ASN A 162 0.69 -15.03 -9.27
N TYR A 163 0.99 -13.91 -8.62
CA TYR A 163 1.70 -12.74 -9.22
C TYR A 163 3.24 -12.88 -9.25
N GLY A 164 3.74 -14.07 -9.20
CA GLY A 164 5.16 -14.38 -9.13
C GLY A 164 5.57 -14.99 -7.79
N TYR A 165 6.69 -15.67 -7.80
CA TYR A 165 7.24 -16.30 -6.59
C TYR A 165 7.54 -15.26 -5.52
N GLY A 166 7.14 -15.55 -4.28
CA GLY A 166 7.31 -14.64 -3.14
C GLY A 166 6.29 -13.50 -3.05
N SER A 167 5.33 -13.43 -3.97
CA SER A 167 4.21 -12.49 -3.85
C SER A 167 3.25 -12.89 -2.73
N SER A 168 2.42 -11.95 -2.27
CA SER A 168 1.36 -12.24 -1.29
C SER A 168 0.42 -13.34 -1.77
N SER A 169 0.01 -13.33 -3.04
CA SER A 169 -0.85 -14.36 -3.62
C SER A 169 -0.20 -15.74 -3.67
N HIS A 170 1.13 -15.81 -3.89
CA HIS A 170 1.87 -17.07 -3.78
C HIS A 170 1.82 -17.62 -2.36
N LEU A 171 2.18 -16.80 -1.37
CA LEU A 171 2.18 -17.22 0.04
C LEU A 171 0.78 -17.57 0.53
N GLN A 172 -0.25 -16.81 0.13
CA GLN A 172 -1.66 -17.10 0.45
C GLN A 172 -2.12 -18.44 -0.14
N GLY A 173 -1.75 -18.74 -1.39
CA GLY A 173 -2.07 -20.03 -2.02
C GLY A 173 -1.41 -21.20 -1.30
N MET A 174 -0.13 -21.08 -0.97
CA MET A 174 0.61 -22.09 -0.22
C MET A 174 0.07 -22.29 1.20
N LEU A 175 -0.31 -21.18 1.88
CA LEU A 175 -0.92 -21.23 3.21
C LEU A 175 -2.27 -21.95 3.18
N LEU A 176 -3.13 -21.61 2.21
CA LEU A 176 -4.42 -22.28 2.02
C LEU A 176 -4.23 -23.78 1.81
N ALA A 177 -3.32 -24.16 0.93
CA ALA A 177 -3.01 -25.56 0.68
C ALA A 177 -2.52 -26.28 1.94
N LYS A 178 -1.58 -25.68 2.68
CA LYS A 178 -1.05 -26.23 3.93
C LYS A 178 -2.14 -26.44 4.98
N GLN A 179 -3.00 -25.44 5.21
CA GLN A 179 -4.05 -25.48 6.24
C GLN A 179 -5.22 -26.40 5.86
N THR A 180 -5.43 -26.62 4.58
CA THR A 180 -6.48 -27.53 4.09
C THR A 180 -5.97 -28.93 3.78
N GLY A 181 -4.66 -29.16 3.86
CA GLY A 181 -4.04 -30.46 3.54
C GLY A 181 -4.09 -30.82 2.05
N LEU A 182 -4.05 -29.82 1.18
CA LEU A 182 -3.93 -29.97 -0.27
C LEU A 182 -2.46 -29.96 -0.68
N GLU A 183 -2.10 -30.74 -1.68
CA GLU A 183 -0.87 -30.56 -2.43
C GLU A 183 -1.10 -29.47 -3.47
N ALA A 184 -0.22 -28.45 -3.53
CA ALA A 184 -0.40 -27.31 -4.42
C ALA A 184 0.89 -26.91 -5.11
N GLU A 185 0.74 -26.55 -6.39
CA GLU A 185 1.83 -26.10 -7.26
C GLU A 185 1.53 -24.65 -7.71
N PRO A 186 2.39 -23.68 -7.36
CA PRO A 186 2.22 -22.30 -7.76
C PRO A 186 2.61 -22.08 -9.23
N VAL A 187 1.74 -21.41 -9.97
CA VAL A 187 1.99 -21.01 -11.37
C VAL A 187 2.12 -19.49 -11.43
N PRO A 188 3.33 -18.94 -11.66
CA PRO A 188 3.57 -17.51 -11.63
C PRO A 188 3.15 -16.80 -12.91
N PHE A 189 2.60 -15.57 -12.76
CA PHE A 189 2.22 -14.67 -13.85
C PHE A 189 2.71 -13.25 -13.59
N ASN A 190 2.86 -12.46 -14.66
CA ASN A 190 3.30 -11.06 -14.62
C ASN A 190 2.11 -10.10 -14.34
N GLY A 191 1.28 -10.42 -13.35
CA GLY A 191 0.19 -9.56 -12.91
C GLY A 191 -1.22 -10.12 -13.15
N THR A 192 -2.21 -9.38 -12.63
CA THR A 192 -3.61 -9.79 -12.53
C THR A 192 -4.27 -10.07 -13.88
N SER A 193 -4.02 -9.23 -14.88
CA SER A 193 -4.68 -9.37 -16.20
C SER A 193 -4.31 -10.67 -16.89
N GLN A 194 -3.02 -11.04 -16.89
CA GLN A 194 -2.56 -12.30 -17.46
C GLN A 194 -3.15 -13.50 -16.69
N LEU A 195 -3.12 -13.44 -15.37
CA LEU A 195 -3.65 -14.49 -14.51
C LEU A 195 -5.14 -14.72 -14.75
N ILE A 196 -5.96 -13.66 -14.81
CA ILE A 196 -7.39 -13.76 -15.11
C ILE A 196 -7.60 -14.37 -16.51
N SER A 197 -6.85 -13.93 -17.53
CA SER A 197 -6.94 -14.49 -18.89
C SER A 197 -6.66 -16.00 -18.91
N GLU A 198 -5.69 -16.49 -18.14
CA GLU A 198 -5.37 -17.91 -18.03
C GLU A 198 -6.48 -18.71 -17.31
N MET A 199 -7.12 -18.09 -16.31
CA MET A 199 -8.28 -18.69 -15.66
C MET A 199 -9.48 -18.79 -16.62
N LEU A 200 -9.81 -17.72 -17.34
CA LEU A 200 -10.91 -17.70 -18.31
C LEU A 200 -10.63 -18.65 -19.48
N GLY A 201 -9.37 -18.77 -19.89
CA GLY A 201 -8.91 -19.73 -20.91
C GLY A 201 -8.89 -21.19 -20.45
N GLY A 202 -9.21 -21.46 -19.17
CA GLY A 202 -9.33 -22.81 -18.63
C GLY A 202 -8.02 -23.50 -18.24
N ARG A 203 -6.87 -22.81 -18.34
CA ARG A 203 -5.56 -23.38 -17.95
C ARG A 203 -5.30 -23.40 -16.45
N LEU A 204 -5.99 -22.54 -15.70
CA LEU A 204 -5.96 -22.51 -14.25
C LEU A 204 -7.35 -22.72 -13.66
N CYS A 205 -7.45 -23.40 -12.53
CA CYS A 205 -8.72 -23.60 -11.83
C CYS A 205 -9.00 -22.55 -10.78
N CYS A 206 -7.99 -22.00 -10.13
CA CYS A 206 -8.13 -21.11 -8.99
C CYS A 206 -6.94 -20.15 -8.84
N ALA A 207 -7.16 -19.06 -8.10
CA ALA A 207 -6.13 -18.08 -7.76
C ALA A 207 -6.57 -17.21 -6.58
N PHE A 208 -5.56 -16.60 -5.90
CA PHE A 208 -5.79 -15.40 -5.12
C PHE A 208 -5.56 -14.17 -6.03
N ILE A 209 -6.60 -13.34 -6.14
CA ILE A 209 -6.58 -12.13 -6.98
C ILE A 209 -6.98 -10.95 -6.10
N ASP A 210 -6.49 -9.73 -6.36
CA ASP A 210 -7.06 -8.57 -5.71
C ASP A 210 -8.56 -8.46 -6.03
N ALA A 211 -9.35 -8.25 -4.99
CA ALA A 211 -10.81 -8.38 -5.09
C ALA A 211 -11.43 -7.30 -5.99
N GLY A 212 -10.73 -6.17 -6.16
CA GLY A 212 -11.15 -5.11 -7.08
C GLY A 212 -11.06 -5.54 -8.54
N SER A 213 -9.91 -6.07 -8.95
CA SER A 213 -9.70 -6.58 -10.31
C SER A 213 -10.63 -7.77 -10.63
N ALA A 214 -10.96 -8.58 -9.62
CA ALA A 214 -11.87 -9.72 -9.79
C ALA A 214 -13.36 -9.32 -9.88
N ARG A 215 -13.72 -8.12 -9.40
CA ARG A 215 -15.11 -7.70 -9.17
C ARG A 215 -16.04 -7.89 -10.36
N GLU A 216 -15.66 -7.40 -11.53
CA GLU A 216 -16.50 -7.48 -12.73
C GLU A 216 -16.63 -8.91 -13.24
N PHE A 217 -15.58 -9.72 -13.12
CA PHE A 217 -15.61 -11.14 -13.50
C PHE A 217 -16.48 -11.98 -12.51
N ILE A 218 -16.49 -11.59 -11.25
CA ILE A 218 -17.38 -12.20 -10.25
C ILE A 218 -18.82 -11.80 -10.53
N ARG A 219 -19.09 -10.51 -10.77
CA ARG A 219 -20.43 -10.00 -11.07
C ARG A 219 -21.03 -10.61 -12.34
N SER A 220 -20.22 -10.83 -13.37
CA SER A 220 -20.64 -11.48 -14.62
C SER A 220 -20.71 -13.01 -14.54
N GLY A 221 -20.36 -13.62 -13.38
CA GLY A 221 -20.34 -15.07 -13.20
C GLY A 221 -19.17 -15.77 -13.90
N GLN A 222 -18.20 -15.04 -14.44
CA GLN A 222 -17.00 -15.60 -15.09
C GLN A 222 -15.98 -16.15 -14.09
N LEU A 223 -15.99 -15.64 -12.86
CA LEU A 223 -15.25 -16.18 -11.72
C LEU A 223 -16.20 -16.34 -10.53
N ARG A 224 -15.96 -17.36 -9.72
CA ARG A 224 -16.72 -17.60 -8.47
C ARG A 224 -15.83 -17.34 -7.28
N PRO A 225 -16.20 -16.41 -6.37
CA PRO A 225 -15.45 -16.16 -5.14
C PRO A 225 -15.82 -17.22 -4.09
N LEU A 226 -14.80 -17.71 -3.37
CA LEU A 226 -15.00 -18.69 -2.27
C LEU A 226 -14.58 -18.16 -0.91
N GLY A 227 -13.84 -17.06 -0.83
CA GLY A 227 -13.45 -16.41 0.40
C GLY A 227 -12.57 -15.19 0.14
N VAL A 228 -12.58 -14.22 1.04
CA VAL A 228 -11.72 -13.03 1.00
C VAL A 228 -10.70 -13.03 2.13
N THR A 229 -9.57 -12.39 1.90
CA THR A 229 -8.58 -12.09 2.96
C THR A 229 -8.98 -10.85 3.74
N GLY A 230 -8.32 -10.61 4.87
CA GLY A 230 -8.55 -9.45 5.71
C GLY A 230 -9.48 -9.73 6.90
N PRO A 231 -9.56 -8.78 7.85
CA PRO A 231 -10.27 -8.95 9.11
C PRO A 231 -11.81 -8.81 8.96
N ARG A 232 -12.29 -8.35 7.81
CA ARG A 232 -13.71 -8.13 7.49
C ARG A 232 -13.99 -8.45 6.04
N ARG A 233 -15.25 -8.68 5.70
CA ARG A 233 -15.69 -8.88 4.32
C ARG A 233 -15.43 -7.64 3.46
N ALA A 234 -15.16 -7.85 2.18
CA ALA A 234 -14.96 -6.75 1.24
C ALA A 234 -16.28 -5.97 1.06
N PRO A 235 -16.28 -4.62 1.15
CA PRO A 235 -17.52 -3.83 1.06
C PRO A 235 -18.31 -4.02 -0.25
N TYR A 236 -17.61 -4.36 -1.32
CA TYR A 236 -18.20 -4.60 -2.65
C TYR A 236 -18.46 -6.10 -2.97
N LEU A 237 -18.16 -6.99 -2.00
CA LEU A 237 -18.48 -8.44 -2.02
C LEU A 237 -18.99 -8.86 -0.62
N PRO A 238 -20.06 -8.25 -0.11
CA PRO A 238 -20.50 -8.46 1.27
C PRO A 238 -21.05 -9.89 1.52
N GLU A 239 -21.42 -10.60 0.47
CA GLU A 239 -21.86 -11.98 0.51
C GLU A 239 -20.72 -12.99 0.65
N VAL A 240 -19.48 -12.59 0.30
CA VAL A 240 -18.32 -13.48 0.34
C VAL A 240 -17.71 -13.48 1.74
N PRO A 241 -17.64 -14.61 2.44
CA PRO A 241 -17.08 -14.67 3.79
C PRO A 241 -15.56 -14.44 3.78
N THR A 242 -15.03 -14.00 4.90
CA THR A 242 -13.57 -14.01 5.09
C THR A 242 -13.06 -15.44 5.27
N LEU A 243 -11.78 -15.68 4.94
CA LEU A 243 -11.17 -16.98 5.20
C LEU A 243 -11.15 -17.32 6.70
N THR A 244 -11.02 -16.30 7.56
CA THR A 244 -11.12 -16.46 9.02
C THR A 244 -12.54 -16.90 9.45
N GLU A 245 -13.61 -16.33 8.87
CA GLU A 245 -14.99 -16.81 9.10
C GLU A 245 -15.19 -18.27 8.66
N LEU A 246 -14.43 -18.72 7.66
CA LEU A 246 -14.43 -20.10 7.19
C LEU A 246 -13.52 -21.05 8.00
N GLY A 247 -12.93 -20.58 9.09
CA GLY A 247 -12.06 -21.36 9.97
C GLY A 247 -10.61 -21.49 9.47
N ILE A 248 -10.21 -20.66 8.51
CA ILE A 248 -8.84 -20.63 7.94
C ILE A 248 -8.14 -19.36 8.43
N PRO A 249 -7.30 -19.43 9.47
CA PRO A 249 -6.68 -18.25 10.08
C PRO A 249 -5.47 -17.73 9.31
N SER A 250 -4.94 -16.59 9.76
CA SER A 250 -3.69 -15.96 9.27
C SER A 250 -3.78 -15.33 7.87
N PHE A 251 -5.00 -15.01 7.42
CA PHE A 251 -5.23 -14.27 6.16
C PHE A 251 -5.55 -12.79 6.39
N ASP A 252 -5.20 -12.23 7.54
CA ASP A 252 -5.49 -10.85 7.91
C ASP A 252 -4.69 -9.79 7.14
N PRO A 253 -3.39 -10.01 6.74
CA PRO A 253 -2.65 -9.01 6.00
C PRO A 253 -3.31 -8.63 4.68
N GLN A 254 -3.45 -7.32 4.46
CA GLN A 254 -4.01 -6.76 3.24
C GLN A 254 -2.93 -6.55 2.18
N ILE A 255 -3.36 -6.46 0.93
CA ILE A 255 -2.54 -5.92 -0.15
C ILE A 255 -2.55 -4.40 0.01
N TRP A 256 -1.39 -3.76 -0.09
CA TRP A 256 -1.30 -2.31 0.00
C TRP A 256 -0.29 -1.75 -0.99
N GLN A 257 -0.48 -0.48 -1.35
CA GLN A 257 0.55 0.37 -1.93
C GLN A 257 0.92 1.44 -0.92
N GLY A 258 2.20 1.62 -0.70
CA GLY A 258 2.72 2.59 0.26
C GLY A 258 3.84 3.43 -0.32
N MET A 259 4.04 4.57 0.31
CA MET A 259 5.09 5.53 0.01
C MET A 259 6.13 5.56 1.13
N PHE A 260 7.40 5.60 0.73
CA PHE A 260 8.54 5.53 1.64
C PHE A 260 9.59 6.59 1.28
N LEU A 261 10.31 7.04 2.28
CA LEU A 261 11.50 7.87 2.13
C LEU A 261 12.75 7.10 2.58
N PRO A 262 13.96 7.49 2.14
CA PRO A 262 15.19 6.87 2.64
C PRO A 262 15.30 7.06 4.16
N ALA A 263 15.76 6.03 4.86
CA ALA A 263 15.96 6.10 6.31
C ALA A 263 16.91 7.22 6.70
N GLY A 264 16.59 7.91 7.80
CA GLY A 264 17.31 9.09 8.28
C GLY A 264 16.89 10.40 7.58
N THR A 265 15.81 10.41 6.80
CA THR A 265 15.11 11.64 6.43
C THR A 265 14.61 12.32 7.71
N PRO A 266 14.82 13.65 7.88
CA PRO A 266 14.37 14.35 9.08
C PRO A 266 12.87 14.15 9.37
N PRO A 267 12.44 13.88 10.62
CA PRO A 267 11.04 13.61 10.96
C PRO A 267 10.08 14.69 10.45
N ALA A 268 10.44 15.95 10.56
CA ALA A 268 9.61 17.06 10.07
C ALA A 268 9.32 16.98 8.55
N ILE A 269 10.27 16.45 7.75
CA ILE A 269 10.09 16.22 6.32
C ILE A 269 9.18 15.01 6.09
N VAL A 270 9.39 13.92 6.85
CA VAL A 270 8.54 12.71 6.80
C VAL A 270 7.07 13.10 7.06
N ASP A 271 6.83 13.88 8.11
CA ASP A 271 5.49 14.34 8.49
C ASP A 271 4.87 15.27 7.43
N ALA A 272 5.66 16.18 6.86
CA ALA A 272 5.19 17.11 5.83
C ALA A 272 4.79 16.35 4.55
N VAL A 273 5.63 15.44 4.09
CA VAL A 273 5.35 14.58 2.92
C VAL A 273 4.17 13.64 3.21
N GLY A 274 4.10 13.09 4.42
CA GLY A 274 2.99 12.23 4.86
C GLY A 274 1.64 12.95 4.82
N ARG A 275 1.56 14.17 5.38
CA ARG A 275 0.34 14.98 5.30
C ARG A 275 -0.04 15.31 3.87
N ALA A 276 0.92 15.67 3.02
CA ALA A 276 0.67 15.97 1.61
C ALA A 276 0.13 14.76 0.85
N LEU A 277 0.70 13.57 1.06
CA LEU A 277 0.23 12.32 0.47
C LEU A 277 -1.18 11.94 0.97
N ALA A 278 -1.43 12.07 2.27
CA ALA A 278 -2.73 11.80 2.87
C ALA A 278 -3.81 12.72 2.31
N GLU A 279 -3.53 14.02 2.19
CA GLU A 279 -4.43 15.00 1.58
C GLU A 279 -4.66 14.69 0.09
N ALA A 280 -3.59 14.45 -0.69
CA ALA A 280 -3.72 14.11 -2.11
C ALA A 280 -4.57 12.85 -2.33
N THR A 281 -4.38 11.81 -1.50
CA THR A 281 -5.15 10.56 -1.58
C THR A 281 -6.64 10.76 -1.32
N ARG A 282 -6.99 11.68 -0.40
CA ARG A 282 -8.38 11.98 -0.01
C ARG A 282 -9.09 12.94 -0.96
N ARG A 283 -8.40 13.60 -1.89
CA ARG A 283 -9.04 14.45 -2.89
C ARG A 283 -10.04 13.65 -3.74
N PRO A 284 -11.13 14.29 -4.21
CA PRO A 284 -12.22 13.58 -4.89
C PRO A 284 -11.77 12.74 -6.09
N ALA A 285 -10.90 13.26 -6.96
CA ALA A 285 -10.48 12.57 -8.17
C ALA A 285 -9.60 11.33 -7.86
N PRO A 286 -8.49 11.41 -7.08
CA PRO A 286 -7.73 10.25 -6.69
C PRO A 286 -8.55 9.22 -5.90
N SER A 287 -9.32 9.66 -4.92
CA SER A 287 -10.13 8.78 -4.08
C SER A 287 -11.18 8.01 -4.91
N ARG A 288 -11.83 8.67 -5.88
CA ARG A 288 -12.76 8.01 -6.81
C ARG A 288 -12.04 7.01 -7.69
N PHE A 289 -10.94 7.40 -8.33
CA PHE A 289 -10.15 6.52 -9.20
C PHE A 289 -9.69 5.25 -8.45
N ILE A 290 -9.16 5.41 -7.23
CA ILE A 290 -8.71 4.27 -6.41
C ILE A 290 -9.86 3.29 -6.13
N ARG A 291 -11.09 3.82 -5.85
CA ARG A 291 -12.27 2.95 -5.67
C ARG A 291 -12.75 2.31 -6.98
N GLU A 292 -12.64 3.01 -8.11
CA GLU A 292 -13.01 2.47 -9.42
C GLU A 292 -12.16 1.26 -9.81
N ILE A 293 -10.86 1.29 -9.49
CA ILE A 293 -9.98 0.14 -9.70
C ILE A 293 -10.09 -0.93 -8.58
N GLY A 294 -11.03 -0.76 -7.64
CA GLY A 294 -11.38 -1.73 -6.60
C GLY A 294 -10.49 -1.73 -5.37
N TYR A 295 -9.76 -0.65 -5.12
CA TYR A 295 -8.96 -0.45 -3.92
C TYR A 295 -9.63 0.53 -2.98
N GLU A 296 -9.26 0.48 -1.70
CA GLU A 296 -9.68 1.48 -0.71
C GLU A 296 -8.61 2.59 -0.64
N PRO A 297 -8.97 3.88 -0.83
CA PRO A 297 -8.06 4.99 -0.56
C PRO A 297 -7.89 5.15 0.95
N VAL A 298 -6.64 5.11 1.42
CA VAL A 298 -6.29 5.20 2.85
C VAL A 298 -5.74 6.60 3.17
N GLY A 299 -4.57 6.94 2.67
CA GLY A 299 -3.88 8.17 3.01
C GLY A 299 -3.57 8.23 4.51
N SER A 300 -2.84 7.25 5.02
CA SER A 300 -2.50 7.16 6.45
C SER A 300 -1.43 8.17 6.86
N SER A 301 -1.28 8.40 8.16
CA SER A 301 -0.09 9.04 8.73
C SER A 301 1.13 8.11 8.65
N PRO A 302 2.35 8.65 8.83
CA PRO A 302 3.56 7.83 8.93
C PRO A 302 3.51 6.81 10.07
N GLU A 303 2.99 7.21 11.24
CA GLU A 303 2.86 6.37 12.42
C GLU A 303 1.87 5.22 12.20
N GLU A 304 0.70 5.52 11.60
CA GLU A 304 -0.31 4.51 11.27
C GLU A 304 0.25 3.48 10.29
N PHE A 305 1.00 3.94 9.28
CA PHE A 305 1.59 3.03 8.31
C PHE A 305 2.70 2.17 8.91
N ALA A 306 3.56 2.77 9.74
CA ALA A 306 4.60 2.04 10.47
C ALA A 306 3.98 0.98 11.42
N ALA A 307 2.90 1.33 12.12
CA ALA A 307 2.19 0.41 13.00
C ALA A 307 1.57 -0.76 12.22
N MET A 308 0.97 -0.50 11.06
CA MET A 308 0.44 -1.55 10.19
C MET A 308 1.54 -2.50 9.70
N ILE A 309 2.69 -1.97 9.25
CA ILE A 309 3.83 -2.81 8.83
C ILE A 309 4.35 -3.65 10.00
N ALA A 310 4.47 -3.06 11.20
CA ALA A 310 4.92 -3.78 12.39
C ALA A 310 3.94 -4.90 12.80
N HIS A 311 2.65 -4.70 12.58
CA HIS A 311 1.62 -5.72 12.79
C HIS A 311 1.71 -6.86 11.76
N ASP A 312 1.87 -6.53 10.48
CA ASP A 312 1.82 -7.51 9.39
C ASP A 312 3.12 -8.32 9.26
N ALA A 313 4.27 -7.73 9.55
CA ALA A 313 5.56 -8.38 9.37
C ALA A 313 5.70 -9.74 10.10
N PRO A 314 5.33 -9.90 11.38
CA PRO A 314 5.38 -11.19 12.05
C PRO A 314 4.40 -12.21 11.47
N ILE A 315 3.25 -11.77 10.91
CA ILE A 315 2.28 -12.66 10.27
C ILE A 315 2.89 -13.24 8.99
N TRP A 316 3.50 -12.40 8.15
CA TRP A 316 4.17 -12.86 6.93
C TRP A 316 5.34 -13.80 7.23
N ARG A 317 6.15 -13.52 8.27
CA ARG A 317 7.23 -14.44 8.69
C ARG A 317 6.68 -15.81 9.07
N ARG A 318 5.61 -15.85 9.85
CA ARG A 318 4.94 -17.10 10.22
C ARG A 318 4.43 -17.85 8.99
N ILE A 319 3.78 -17.15 8.04
CA ILE A 319 3.30 -17.76 6.79
C ILE A 319 4.47 -18.38 6.01
N ILE A 320 5.60 -17.68 5.90
CA ILE A 320 6.80 -18.20 5.23
C ILE A 320 7.33 -19.45 5.94
N GLU A 321 7.40 -19.43 7.27
CA GLU A 321 7.86 -20.57 8.07
C GLU A 321 6.91 -21.78 7.94
N GLU A 322 5.60 -21.57 8.06
CA GLU A 322 4.59 -22.62 7.94
C GLU A 322 4.56 -23.24 6.54
N THR A 323 4.69 -22.45 5.51
CA THR A 323 4.61 -22.91 4.12
C THR A 323 5.93 -23.49 3.61
N GLY A 324 7.05 -23.12 4.23
CA GLY A 324 8.39 -23.51 3.80
C GLY A 324 8.81 -22.90 2.46
N VAL A 325 8.10 -21.85 1.99
CA VAL A 325 8.41 -21.15 0.73
C VAL A 325 9.81 -20.54 0.82
N ARG A 326 10.62 -20.79 -0.19
CA ARG A 326 11.95 -20.19 -0.37
C ARG A 326 12.09 -19.75 -1.82
N ILE A 327 12.68 -18.59 -2.05
CA ILE A 327 13.13 -18.17 -3.37
C ILE A 327 14.56 -18.71 -3.55
N LYS A 328 14.78 -19.45 -4.63
CA LYS A 328 16.10 -19.97 -4.99
C LYS A 328 16.90 -18.91 -5.73
#